data_6cd61a5bf2d7661064f79aa76e48cc95
#
_entry.id   6cd61a5bf2d7661064f79aa76e48cc95
#
_cell.length_a   1.000
_cell.length_b   1.000
_cell.length_c   1.000
_cell.angle_alpha   90.00
_cell.angle_beta   90.00
_cell.angle_gamma   90.00
#
_symmetry.space_group_name_H-M   'P 1'
#
loop_
_entity.id
_entity.type
_entity.pdbx_description
1 polymer ?
#
loop_
_entity_poly.entity_id
_entity_poly.type
_entity_poly.pdbx_seq_one_letter_code
_entity_poly.pdbx_strand_id
1 'polypeptide(L)'
;MKTYCKPAEVNIENLDFIKEQVHLCFTGKRSKRRFQNLLVSTGKITRAELREEIRNCTCNKSLTAIDAVAEQAHADILARSVSFEPVRQFQLRENGKLRNICEESPWQQIFEYIAKGALDPLFRAKLLPIQYGSLPGKGQIAGKR
;
A
#
# COMPACT_ATOMS: atom_id res chain seq x y z
N MET A 1 -33.61 -3.32 -1.42
CA MET A 1 -32.99 -2.31 -2.31
C MET A 1 -31.50 -2.32 -2.03
N LYS A 2 -30.67 -2.70 -3.00
CA LYS A 2 -29.20 -2.70 -2.82
C LYS A 2 -28.73 -1.24 -2.85
N THR A 3 -28.26 -0.75 -1.72
CA THR A 3 -27.66 0.59 -1.64
C THR A 3 -26.32 0.54 -2.40
N TYR A 4 -26.30 1.14 -3.58
CA TYR A 4 -25.05 1.35 -4.29
C TYR A 4 -24.23 2.37 -3.52
N CYS A 5 -22.96 2.07 -3.23
CA CYS A 5 -22.03 3.10 -2.74
C CYS A 5 -22.05 4.28 -3.71
N LYS A 6 -22.36 5.45 -3.19
CA LYS A 6 -22.38 6.66 -4.02
C LYS A 6 -20.91 7.02 -4.35
N PRO A 7 -20.63 7.50 -5.58
CA PRO A 7 -19.27 7.94 -5.95
C PRO A 7 -18.66 8.97 -4.99
N ALA A 8 -19.51 9.76 -4.30
CA ALA A 8 -19.10 10.75 -3.31
C ALA A 8 -18.47 10.14 -2.04
N GLU A 9 -18.65 8.83 -1.78
CA GLU A 9 -18.03 8.14 -0.64
C GLU A 9 -16.61 7.66 -0.95
N VAL A 10 -16.15 7.77 -2.19
CA VAL A 10 -14.84 7.35 -2.67
C VAL A 10 -14.10 8.58 -3.19
N ASN A 11 -13.59 9.40 -2.29
CA ASN A 11 -12.85 10.61 -2.66
C ASN A 11 -11.35 10.37 -2.63
N ILE A 12 -10.80 9.93 -3.77
CA ILE A 12 -9.34 9.76 -3.96
C ILE A 12 -8.57 11.10 -4.02
N GLU A 13 -9.26 12.23 -4.07
CA GLU A 13 -8.65 13.55 -4.02
C GLU A 13 -8.49 14.07 -2.58
N ASN A 14 -9.00 13.34 -1.58
CA ASN A 14 -8.87 13.70 -0.18
C ASN A 14 -7.48 13.30 0.34
N LEU A 15 -6.70 14.30 0.77
CA LEU A 15 -5.34 14.09 1.29
C LEU A 15 -5.32 13.21 2.55
N ASP A 16 -6.28 13.35 3.47
CA ASP A 16 -6.32 12.55 4.69
C ASP A 16 -6.57 11.07 4.38
N PHE A 17 -7.45 10.77 3.43
CA PHE A 17 -7.64 9.42 2.92
C PHE A 17 -6.35 8.87 2.30
N ILE A 18 -5.66 9.65 1.46
CA ILE A 18 -4.38 9.25 0.85
C ILE A 18 -3.34 8.97 1.95
N LYS A 19 -3.19 9.84 2.94
CA LYS A 19 -2.28 9.64 4.08
C LYS A 19 -2.57 8.32 4.79
N GLU A 20 -3.82 8.04 5.11
CA GLU A 20 -4.21 6.78 5.75
C GLU A 20 -3.76 5.55 4.92
N GLN A 21 -4.05 5.54 3.62
CA GLN A 21 -3.67 4.40 2.75
C GLN A 21 -2.16 4.25 2.61
N VAL A 22 -1.41 5.35 2.54
CA VAL A 22 0.05 5.33 2.48
C VAL A 22 0.64 4.80 3.80
N HIS A 23 0.15 5.25 4.96
CA HIS A 23 0.55 4.70 6.25
C HIS A 23 0.28 3.20 6.36
N LEU A 24 -0.89 2.73 5.91
CA LEU A 24 -1.21 1.31 5.83
C LEU A 24 -0.23 0.55 4.93
N CYS A 25 0.14 1.11 3.79
CA CYS A 25 1.15 0.51 2.89
C CYS A 25 2.51 0.34 3.57
N PHE A 26 2.93 1.30 4.39
CA PHE A 26 4.22 1.25 5.10
C PHE A 26 4.21 0.34 6.33
N THR A 27 3.05 -0.11 6.81
CA THR A 27 2.95 -1.01 7.97
C THR A 27 3.76 -2.29 7.72
N GLY A 28 4.75 -2.56 8.59
CA GLY A 28 5.67 -3.70 8.49
C GLY A 28 6.68 -3.65 7.34
N LYS A 29 6.74 -2.55 6.58
CA LYS A 29 7.63 -2.43 5.41
C LYS A 29 8.80 -1.45 5.58
N ARG A 30 8.85 -0.68 6.67
CA ARG A 30 9.93 0.32 6.92
C ARG A 30 11.34 -0.29 6.96
N SER A 31 11.48 -1.56 7.32
CA SER A 31 12.76 -2.27 7.30
C SER A 31 13.20 -2.73 5.92
N LYS A 32 12.31 -2.76 4.92
CA LYS A 32 12.63 -3.20 3.57
C LYS A 32 13.43 -2.13 2.83
N ARG A 33 14.57 -2.52 2.24
CA ARG A 33 15.55 -1.61 1.62
C ARG A 33 14.93 -0.65 0.60
N ARG A 34 14.02 -1.11 -0.25
CA ARG A 34 13.38 -0.27 -1.28
C ARG A 34 12.47 0.79 -0.67
N PHE A 35 11.73 0.43 0.40
CA PHE A 35 10.90 1.39 1.15
C PHE A 35 11.76 2.39 1.91
N GLN A 36 12.91 1.98 2.47
CA GLN A 36 13.87 2.90 3.07
C GLN A 36 14.41 3.92 2.06
N ASN A 37 14.72 3.46 0.84
CA ASN A 37 15.17 4.35 -0.24
C ASN A 37 14.12 5.42 -0.55
N LEU A 38 12.85 5.03 -0.64
CA LEU A 38 11.75 5.95 -0.90
C LEU A 38 11.59 6.98 0.23
N LEU A 39 11.68 6.56 1.50
CA LEU A 39 11.61 7.51 2.63
C LEU A 39 12.79 8.49 2.64
N VAL A 40 14.00 8.00 2.40
CA VAL A 40 15.20 8.85 2.35
C VAL A 40 15.14 9.83 1.18
N SER A 41 14.57 9.45 0.04
CA SER A 41 14.43 10.34 -1.12
C SER A 41 13.53 11.56 -0.86
N THR A 42 12.67 11.52 0.16
CA THR A 42 11.87 12.69 0.56
C THR A 42 12.70 13.82 1.16
N GLY A 43 13.94 13.56 1.58
CA GLY A 43 14.79 14.50 2.30
C GLY A 43 14.34 14.80 3.75
N LYS A 44 13.28 14.16 4.24
CA LYS A 44 12.76 14.37 5.60
C LYS A 44 13.44 13.50 6.65
N ILE A 45 14.12 12.45 6.22
CA ILE A 45 14.85 11.53 7.09
C ILE A 45 16.12 11.03 6.39
N THR A 46 17.20 10.93 7.13
CA THR A 46 18.44 10.30 6.64
C THR A 46 18.38 8.78 6.85
N ARG A 47 19.24 8.06 6.14
CA ARG A 47 19.33 6.61 6.31
C ARG A 47 19.79 6.20 7.72
N ALA A 48 20.66 6.99 8.34
CA ALA A 48 21.13 6.74 9.70
C ALA A 48 20.00 6.89 10.72
N GLU A 49 19.26 7.98 10.65
CA GLU A 49 18.10 8.25 11.51
C GLU A 49 17.01 7.18 11.35
N LEU A 50 16.70 6.79 10.10
CA LEU A 50 15.71 5.74 9.84
C LEU A 50 16.12 4.40 10.45
N ARG A 51 17.40 4.02 10.35
CA ARG A 51 17.91 2.80 10.99
C ARG A 51 17.84 2.86 12.50
N GLU A 52 18.12 4.02 13.08
CA GLU A 52 18.00 4.25 14.53
C GLU A 52 16.56 4.13 14.99
N GLU A 53 15.61 4.78 14.31
CA GLU A 53 14.18 4.65 14.61
C GLU A 53 13.69 3.21 14.51
N ILE A 54 14.13 2.45 13.51
CA ILE A 54 13.77 1.02 13.36
C ILE A 54 14.34 0.22 14.53
N ARG A 55 15.60 0.45 14.92
CA ARG A 55 16.26 -0.25 16.03
C ARG A 55 15.55 0.04 17.36
N ASN A 56 15.16 1.27 17.58
CA ASN A 56 14.53 1.73 18.82
C ASN A 56 13.00 1.53 18.83
N CYS A 57 12.43 0.92 17.77
CA CYS A 57 10.99 0.77 17.59
C CYS A 57 10.22 2.11 17.70
N THR A 58 10.84 3.21 17.29
CA THR A 58 10.23 4.56 17.22
C THR A 58 9.85 4.92 15.79
N CYS A 59 9.06 5.97 15.63
CA CYS A 59 8.61 6.44 14.31
C CYS A 59 8.24 7.93 14.33
N ASN A 60 9.20 8.79 14.57
CA ASN A 60 8.99 10.24 14.60
C ASN A 60 9.24 10.87 13.21
N LYS A 61 10.49 10.88 12.76
CA LYS A 61 10.88 11.43 11.45
C LYS A 61 10.39 10.56 10.30
N SER A 62 10.30 9.25 10.49
CA SER A 62 9.74 8.34 9.48
C SER A 62 8.26 8.61 9.21
N LEU A 63 7.46 9.04 10.20
CA LEU A 63 6.07 9.45 9.97
C LEU A 63 6.01 10.70 9.08
N THR A 64 6.83 11.71 9.37
CA THR A 64 6.93 12.92 8.54
C THR A 64 7.36 12.58 7.11
N ALA A 65 8.29 11.63 6.94
CA ALA A 65 8.71 11.18 5.62
C ALA A 65 7.58 10.42 4.89
N ILE A 66 6.80 9.59 5.58
CA ILE A 66 5.62 8.91 5.03
C ILE A 66 4.55 9.92 4.60
N ASP A 67 4.31 10.95 5.41
CA ASP A 67 3.38 12.03 5.06
C ASP A 67 3.84 12.79 3.79
N ALA A 68 5.14 13.07 3.66
CA ALA A 68 5.69 13.67 2.45
C ALA A 68 5.50 12.79 1.19
N VAL A 69 5.63 11.46 1.34
CA VAL A 69 5.30 10.52 0.27
C VAL A 69 3.81 10.58 -0.09
N ALA A 70 2.93 10.67 0.91
CA ALA A 70 1.49 10.78 0.69
C ALA A 70 1.12 12.10 -0.02
N GLU A 71 1.75 13.21 0.35
CA GLU A 71 1.54 14.51 -0.29
C GLU A 71 2.00 14.49 -1.76
N GLN A 72 3.12 13.81 -2.07
CA GLN A 72 3.55 13.63 -3.45
C GLN A 72 2.57 12.75 -4.23
N ALA A 73 2.10 11.63 -3.66
CA ALA A 73 1.11 10.77 -4.30
C ALA A 73 -0.21 11.52 -4.57
N HIS A 74 -0.65 12.36 -3.63
CA HIS A 74 -1.82 13.21 -3.79
C HIS A 74 -1.63 14.22 -4.93
N ALA A 75 -0.47 14.89 -4.99
CA ALA A 75 -0.14 15.82 -6.06
C ALA A 75 -0.16 15.14 -7.44
N ASP A 76 0.39 13.93 -7.55
CA ASP A 76 0.41 13.15 -8.79
C ASP A 76 -1.00 12.72 -9.22
N ILE A 77 -1.88 12.38 -8.29
CA ILE A 77 -3.28 12.07 -8.56
C ILE A 77 -4.00 13.30 -9.12
N LEU A 78 -3.87 14.44 -8.45
CA LEU A 78 -4.51 15.70 -8.89
C LEU A 78 -4.01 16.15 -10.27
N ALA A 79 -2.71 16.00 -10.51
CA ALA A 79 -2.08 16.33 -11.79
C ALA A 79 -2.34 15.29 -12.88
N ARG A 80 -2.94 14.13 -12.54
CA ARG A 80 -3.12 12.98 -13.44
C ARG A 80 -1.80 12.52 -14.09
N SER A 81 -0.70 12.62 -13.34
CA SER A 81 0.67 12.34 -13.79
C SER A 81 1.26 11.07 -13.17
N VAL A 82 0.42 10.20 -12.63
CA VAL A 82 0.86 8.93 -12.02
C VAL A 82 1.57 8.07 -13.06
N SER A 83 2.81 7.69 -12.75
CA SER A 83 3.62 6.81 -13.59
C SER A 83 4.38 5.80 -12.74
N PHE A 84 4.67 4.63 -13.30
CA PHE A 84 5.34 3.55 -12.60
C PHE A 84 6.58 3.07 -13.33
N GLU A 85 7.59 2.68 -12.56
CA GLU A 85 8.74 1.96 -13.09
C GLU A 85 8.32 0.57 -13.60
N PRO A 86 9.03 0.00 -14.58
CA PRO A 86 8.82 -1.38 -15.01
C PRO A 86 8.94 -2.35 -13.82
N VAL A 87 8.08 -3.35 -13.78
CA VAL A 87 8.10 -4.40 -12.78
C VAL A 87 9.43 -5.16 -12.87
N ARG A 88 10.12 -5.31 -11.75
CA ARG A 88 11.35 -6.08 -11.67
C ARG A 88 11.04 -7.57 -11.72
N GLN A 89 11.64 -8.27 -12.67
CA GLN A 89 11.52 -9.73 -12.79
C GLN A 89 12.82 -10.39 -12.40
N PHE A 90 12.73 -11.48 -11.63
CA PHE A 90 13.88 -12.31 -11.27
C PHE A 90 13.43 -13.73 -10.95
N GLN A 91 14.38 -14.66 -10.96
CA GLN A 91 14.11 -16.05 -10.61
C GLN A 91 14.56 -16.34 -9.18
N LEU A 92 13.72 -17.02 -8.44
CA LEU A 92 14.01 -17.51 -7.10
C LEU A 92 13.86 -19.03 -7.06
N ARG A 93 14.85 -19.72 -6.48
CA ARG A 93 14.74 -21.15 -6.20
C ARG A 93 14.23 -21.34 -4.78
N GLU A 94 13.05 -21.93 -4.66
CA GLU A 94 12.41 -22.22 -3.39
C GLU A 94 11.98 -23.70 -3.35
N ASN A 95 12.42 -24.43 -2.34
CA ASN A 95 12.10 -25.87 -2.16
C ASN A 95 12.39 -26.70 -3.44
N GLY A 96 13.52 -26.44 -4.08
CA GLY A 96 13.93 -27.14 -5.31
C GLY A 96 13.21 -26.70 -6.59
N LYS A 97 12.20 -25.85 -6.51
CA LYS A 97 11.46 -25.33 -7.68
C LYS A 97 11.93 -23.93 -8.04
N LEU A 98 12.13 -23.71 -9.33
CA LEU A 98 12.42 -22.39 -9.89
C LEU A 98 11.12 -21.62 -10.09
N ARG A 99 11.03 -20.44 -9.50
CA ARG A 99 9.86 -19.54 -9.62
C ARG A 99 10.27 -18.24 -10.27
N ASN A 100 9.49 -17.77 -11.22
CA ASN A 100 9.60 -16.40 -11.72
C ASN A 100 8.85 -15.48 -10.76
N ILE A 101 9.56 -14.51 -10.20
CA ILE A 101 9.02 -13.52 -9.26
C ILE A 101 8.96 -12.17 -9.98
N CYS A 102 7.83 -11.51 -9.83
CA CYS A 102 7.62 -10.13 -10.23
C CYS A 102 7.54 -9.26 -8.98
N GLU A 103 8.37 -8.24 -8.90
CA GLU A 103 8.41 -7.30 -7.77
C GLU A 103 8.07 -5.90 -8.25
N GLU A 104 6.99 -5.36 -7.72
CA GLU A 104 6.56 -3.99 -7.97
C GLU A 104 7.42 -2.98 -7.21
N SER A 105 7.48 -1.74 -7.70
CA SER A 105 8.12 -0.67 -6.95
C SER A 105 7.32 -0.31 -5.69
N PRO A 106 7.97 0.23 -4.63
CA PRO A 106 7.23 0.77 -3.49
C PRO A 106 6.22 1.85 -3.89
N TRP A 107 6.54 2.65 -4.90
CA TRP A 107 5.65 3.68 -5.44
C TRP A 107 4.38 3.07 -6.03
N GLN A 108 4.50 2.03 -6.85
CA GLN A 108 3.35 1.29 -7.38
C GLN A 108 2.50 0.68 -6.27
N GLN A 109 3.13 0.04 -5.27
CA GLN A 109 2.39 -0.53 -4.13
C GLN A 109 1.58 0.52 -3.36
N ILE A 110 2.07 1.76 -3.24
CA ILE A 110 1.33 2.86 -2.61
C ILE A 110 0.04 3.13 -3.37
N PHE A 111 0.09 3.25 -4.70
CA PHE A 111 -1.11 3.49 -5.51
C PHE A 111 -2.07 2.30 -5.51
N GLU A 112 -1.57 1.07 -5.37
CA GLU A 112 -2.42 -0.11 -5.19
C GLU A 112 -3.18 -0.07 -3.86
N TYR A 113 -2.54 0.38 -2.78
CA TYR A 113 -3.21 0.59 -1.49
C TYR A 113 -4.27 1.68 -1.59
N ILE A 114 -3.97 2.80 -2.24
CA ILE A 114 -4.94 3.89 -2.47
C ILE A 114 -6.12 3.37 -3.30
N ALA A 115 -5.88 2.69 -4.42
CA ALA A 115 -6.92 2.13 -5.26
C ALA A 115 -7.76 1.09 -4.53
N LYS A 116 -7.10 0.18 -3.78
CA LYS A 116 -7.77 -0.83 -2.96
C LYS A 116 -8.67 -0.17 -1.91
N GLY A 117 -8.15 0.81 -1.16
CA GLY A 117 -8.92 1.53 -0.14
C GLY A 117 -10.13 2.24 -0.72
N ALA A 118 -9.96 2.86 -1.88
CA ALA A 118 -11.04 3.55 -2.59
C ALA A 118 -12.13 2.59 -3.10
N LEU A 119 -11.74 1.39 -3.56
CA LEU A 119 -12.66 0.40 -4.13
C LEU A 119 -13.25 -0.56 -3.08
N ASP A 120 -12.66 -0.69 -1.90
CA ASP A 120 -13.09 -1.63 -0.86
C ASP A 120 -14.57 -1.47 -0.47
N PRO A 121 -15.12 -0.26 -0.24
CA PRO A 121 -16.55 -0.10 0.04
C PRO A 121 -17.44 -0.59 -1.09
N LEU A 122 -17.05 -0.36 -2.34
CA LEU A 122 -17.79 -0.80 -3.52
C LEU A 122 -17.79 -2.33 -3.65
N PHE A 123 -16.63 -2.96 -3.44
CA PHE A 123 -16.52 -4.41 -3.47
C PHE A 123 -17.31 -5.06 -2.35
N ARG A 124 -17.19 -4.56 -1.11
CA ARG A 124 -17.94 -5.08 0.04
C ARG A 124 -19.46 -5.03 -0.15
N ALA A 125 -19.96 -3.96 -0.76
CA ALA A 125 -21.38 -3.81 -1.06
C ALA A 125 -21.91 -4.85 -2.07
N LYS A 126 -21.01 -5.45 -2.88
CA LYS A 126 -21.36 -6.42 -3.94
C LYS A 126 -20.93 -7.86 -3.65
N LEU A 127 -20.17 -8.09 -2.58
CA LEU A 127 -19.70 -9.42 -2.22
C LEU A 127 -20.89 -10.32 -1.82
N LEU A 128 -20.94 -11.50 -2.40
CA LEU A 128 -21.90 -12.54 -2.01
C LEU A 128 -21.44 -13.19 -0.68
N PRO A 129 -22.40 -13.66 0.16
CA PRO A 129 -22.07 -14.35 1.43
C PRO A 129 -21.15 -15.56 1.25
N ILE A 130 -21.19 -16.20 0.08
CA ILE A 130 -20.42 -17.41 -0.28
C ILE A 130 -19.00 -17.10 -0.81
N GLN A 131 -18.62 -15.84 -0.95
CA GLN A 131 -17.26 -15.47 -1.40
C GLN A 131 -16.31 -15.40 -0.21
N TYR A 132 -15.32 -16.32 -0.18
CA TYR A 132 -14.40 -16.49 0.95
C TYR A 132 -12.93 -16.14 0.63
N GLY A 133 -12.58 -16.01 -0.63
CA GLY A 133 -11.19 -15.80 -1.06
C GLY A 133 -10.59 -14.47 -0.58
N SER A 134 -9.50 -14.54 0.17
CA SER A 134 -8.70 -13.39 0.62
C SER A 134 -9.45 -12.27 1.35
N LEU A 135 -10.59 -12.59 1.94
CA LEU A 135 -11.42 -11.63 2.69
C LEU A 135 -11.15 -11.75 4.19
N PRO A 136 -11.03 -10.63 4.93
CA PRO A 136 -10.91 -10.65 6.38
C PRO A 136 -12.09 -11.41 7.02
N GLY A 137 -11.78 -12.32 7.95
CA GLY A 137 -12.77 -13.16 8.64
C GLY A 137 -13.43 -14.25 7.78
N LYS A 138 -13.05 -14.37 6.50
CA LYS A 138 -13.55 -15.37 5.57
C LYS A 138 -12.40 -16.19 4.99
N GLY A 139 -11.82 -17.09 5.76
CA GLY A 139 -10.75 -17.98 5.31
C GLY A 139 -11.27 -19.34 4.88
N GLN A 140 -10.35 -20.25 4.54
CA GLN A 140 -10.69 -21.64 4.14
C GLN A 140 -11.56 -22.37 5.17
N ILE A 141 -11.37 -22.10 6.47
CA ILE A 141 -12.16 -22.72 7.56
C ILE A 141 -13.61 -22.26 7.50
N ALA A 142 -13.84 -20.96 7.26
CA ALA A 142 -15.20 -20.42 7.13
C ALA A 142 -15.91 -20.92 5.85
N GLY A 143 -15.16 -21.14 4.76
CA GLY A 143 -15.69 -21.66 3.50
C GLY A 143 -16.03 -23.16 3.51
N LYS A 144 -15.57 -23.91 4.54
CA LYS A 144 -15.88 -25.34 4.71
C LYS A 144 -17.10 -25.61 5.58
N ARG A 145 -17.70 -24.60 6.18
CA ARG A 145 -18.93 -24.68 6.97
C ARG A 145 -20.15 -24.43 6.09
#